data_651f5d445d181fe6c95553494f6b8ae5
#
_entry.id   651f5d445d181fe6c95553494f6b8ae5
#
_cell.length_a   1.000
_cell.length_b   1.000
_cell.length_c   1.000
_cell.angle_alpha   90.00
_cell.angle_beta   90.00
_cell.angle_gamma   90.00
#
_symmetry.space_group_name_H-M   'P 1'
#
loop_
_entity.id
_entity.type
_entity.pdbx_description
1 polymer ?
#
loop_
_entity_poly.entity_id
_entity_poly.type
_entity_poly.pdbx_seq_one_letter_code
_entity_poly.pdbx_strand_id
1 'polypeptide(L)'
;MKYLFSFVFFFLFLVPTYVLSKNYNATYKIKTNGLLIGRLDWDLEINDSLYSLEVGLKNKGMLSVLFSFVGNYSVRGRIIEGRFVSTDYSQAWKTNKKKRDVGISFRDGRVLNLKQIPKENELLRIDLSSLADYSDPLTSFLKLLNGSSESKTIDGRRTYTLEFVEEDQKNKKYVVKNFSNLWADHKRNGLEYIYFKEGDNKFVPSSILIGFKGRLFKILID
;
A
#
# COMPACT_ATOMS: atom_id res chain seq x y z
N MET A 1 -16.89 -13.64 -56.64
CA MET A 1 -15.59 -13.71 -55.98
C MET A 1 -15.18 -12.43 -55.21
N LYS A 2 -15.69 -11.24 -55.50
CA LYS A 2 -15.33 -9.97 -54.79
C LYS A 2 -15.87 -9.85 -53.36
N TYR A 3 -16.96 -10.52 -53.05
CA TYR A 3 -17.61 -10.43 -51.70
C TYR A 3 -17.02 -11.42 -50.66
N LEU A 4 -16.34 -12.46 -51.09
CA LEU A 4 -15.73 -13.43 -50.18
C LEU A 4 -14.49 -12.83 -49.49
N PHE A 5 -13.77 -11.94 -50.13
CA PHE A 5 -12.60 -11.28 -49.59
C PHE A 5 -12.94 -10.24 -48.56
N SER A 6 -14.09 -9.56 -48.65
CA SER A 6 -14.55 -8.55 -47.70
C SER A 6 -15.01 -9.19 -46.38
N PHE A 7 -15.54 -10.41 -46.42
CA PHE A 7 -15.98 -11.12 -45.22
C PHE A 7 -14.83 -11.68 -44.37
N VAL A 8 -13.75 -12.10 -45.02
CA VAL A 8 -12.55 -12.58 -44.28
C VAL A 8 -11.79 -11.44 -43.63
N PHE A 9 -11.84 -10.23 -44.20
CA PHE A 9 -11.18 -9.05 -43.61
C PHE A 9 -11.89 -8.52 -42.36
N PHE A 10 -13.22 -8.68 -42.30
CA PHE A 10 -14.01 -8.26 -41.11
C PHE A 10 -13.83 -9.21 -39.91
N PHE A 11 -13.52 -10.49 -40.15
CA PHE A 11 -13.31 -11.48 -39.08
C PHE A 11 -11.94 -11.37 -38.40
N LEU A 12 -10.96 -10.73 -39.03
CA LEU A 12 -9.60 -10.51 -38.50
C LEU A 12 -9.54 -9.44 -37.39
N PHE A 13 -10.59 -8.61 -37.23
CA PHE A 13 -10.68 -7.59 -36.17
C PHE A 13 -11.35 -8.07 -34.89
N LEU A 14 -11.81 -9.31 -34.82
CA LEU A 14 -12.44 -9.92 -33.64
C LEU A 14 -11.49 -10.81 -32.83
N VAL A 15 -10.18 -10.61 -32.95
CA VAL A 15 -9.24 -11.30 -32.06
C VAL A 15 -9.40 -10.68 -30.66
N PRO A 16 -9.92 -11.43 -29.68
CA PRO A 16 -10.01 -10.92 -28.32
C PRO A 16 -8.59 -10.63 -27.85
N THR A 17 -8.33 -9.37 -27.49
CA THR A 17 -7.09 -9.01 -26.80
C THR A 17 -7.15 -9.66 -25.41
N TYR A 18 -6.40 -10.73 -25.22
CA TYR A 18 -6.23 -11.33 -23.92
C TYR A 18 -5.46 -10.35 -23.04
N VAL A 19 -6.16 -9.76 -22.10
CA VAL A 19 -5.54 -8.95 -21.06
C VAL A 19 -4.79 -9.89 -20.14
N LEU A 20 -3.47 -9.80 -20.13
CA LEU A 20 -2.61 -10.64 -19.31
C LEU A 20 -2.54 -10.05 -17.89
N SER A 21 -3.26 -10.62 -16.94
CA SER A 21 -3.12 -10.30 -15.52
C SER A 21 -1.82 -10.90 -14.97
N LYS A 22 -1.07 -10.10 -14.21
CA LYS A 22 0.13 -10.52 -13.48
C LYS A 22 -0.15 -10.52 -11.99
N ASN A 23 0.02 -11.66 -11.35
CA ASN A 23 -0.20 -11.86 -9.93
C ASN A 23 1.14 -12.01 -9.19
N TYR A 24 1.29 -11.31 -8.07
CA TYR A 24 2.49 -11.26 -7.24
C TYR A 24 2.12 -11.54 -5.80
N ASN A 25 2.22 -12.80 -5.40
CA ASN A 25 1.80 -13.28 -4.09
C ASN A 25 3.01 -13.61 -3.24
N ALA A 26 2.99 -13.23 -1.98
CA ALA A 26 4.02 -13.55 -1.03
C ALA A 26 3.47 -13.66 0.39
N THR A 27 4.14 -14.44 1.20
CA THR A 27 3.90 -14.53 2.63
C THR A 27 5.18 -14.16 3.37
N TYR A 28 5.03 -13.38 4.43
CA TYR A 28 6.15 -12.91 5.24
C TYR A 28 5.95 -13.25 6.71
N LYS A 29 7.04 -13.55 7.40
CA LYS A 29 7.14 -13.59 8.86
C LYS A 29 7.52 -12.23 9.41
N ILE A 30 6.80 -11.76 10.41
CA ILE A 30 7.10 -10.49 11.10
C ILE A 30 7.81 -10.80 12.40
N LYS A 31 9.01 -10.23 12.59
CA LYS A 31 9.84 -10.39 13.79
C LYS A 31 10.19 -9.03 14.40
N THR A 32 10.32 -8.99 15.71
CA THR A 32 10.93 -7.87 16.45
C THR A 32 11.77 -8.43 17.60
N ASN A 33 12.97 -7.91 17.81
CA ASN A 33 13.92 -8.42 18.80
C ASN A 33 14.12 -9.95 18.71
N GLY A 34 14.17 -10.49 17.48
CA GLY A 34 14.32 -11.93 17.23
C GLY A 34 13.05 -12.77 17.39
N LEU A 35 12.00 -12.25 18.02
CA LEU A 35 10.75 -12.97 18.28
C LEU A 35 9.81 -12.88 17.08
N LEU A 36 9.19 -14.02 16.72
CA LEU A 36 8.10 -14.06 15.75
C LEU A 36 6.84 -13.47 16.39
N ILE A 37 6.31 -12.41 15.80
CA ILE A 37 5.12 -11.69 16.31
C ILE A 37 3.94 -11.73 15.36
N GLY A 38 4.15 -12.04 14.09
CA GLY A 38 3.06 -12.03 13.12
C GLY A 38 3.43 -12.62 11.76
N ARG A 39 2.43 -12.61 10.91
CA ARG A 39 2.50 -12.95 9.50
C ARG A 39 1.85 -11.84 8.68
N LEU A 40 2.40 -11.57 7.51
CA LEU A 40 1.84 -10.71 6.49
C LEU A 40 1.60 -11.55 5.23
N ASP A 41 0.40 -11.49 4.70
CA ASP A 41 0.04 -12.04 3.40
C ASP A 41 -0.08 -10.86 2.42
N TRP A 42 0.56 -10.97 1.26
CA TRP A 42 0.64 -9.96 0.21
C TRP A 42 0.08 -10.54 -1.08
N ASP A 43 -0.88 -9.86 -1.69
CA ASP A 43 -1.52 -10.27 -2.93
C ASP A 43 -1.72 -9.05 -3.83
N LEU A 44 -0.86 -8.91 -4.85
CA LEU A 44 -0.89 -7.82 -5.83
C LEU A 44 -1.25 -8.38 -7.20
N GLU A 45 -2.33 -7.85 -7.76
CA GLU A 45 -2.74 -8.08 -9.13
C GLU A 45 -2.51 -6.84 -9.97
N ILE A 46 -1.87 -7.00 -11.12
CA ILE A 46 -1.69 -5.94 -12.13
C ILE A 46 -2.30 -6.43 -13.44
N ASN A 47 -3.25 -5.66 -13.97
CA ASN A 47 -3.98 -5.97 -15.18
C ASN A 47 -3.99 -4.71 -16.06
N ASP A 48 -3.14 -4.68 -17.11
CA ASP A 48 -2.89 -3.53 -18.00
C ASP A 48 -2.69 -2.21 -17.23
N SER A 49 -3.74 -1.39 -17.18
CA SER A 49 -3.74 -0.08 -16.54
C SER A 49 -4.37 -0.07 -15.14
N LEU A 50 -4.78 -1.24 -14.63
CA LEU A 50 -5.38 -1.37 -13.30
C LEU A 50 -4.48 -2.18 -12.38
N TYR A 51 -4.59 -1.91 -11.08
CA TYR A 51 -3.99 -2.75 -10.05
C TYR A 51 -4.91 -2.88 -8.85
N SER A 52 -4.77 -3.99 -8.15
CA SER A 52 -5.30 -4.18 -6.80
C SER A 52 -4.24 -4.81 -5.92
N LEU A 53 -4.14 -4.35 -4.68
CA LEU A 53 -3.26 -4.92 -3.67
C LEU A 53 -4.04 -5.18 -2.40
N GLU A 54 -3.97 -6.41 -1.93
CA GLU A 54 -4.50 -6.83 -0.63
C GLU A 54 -3.37 -7.23 0.30
N VAL A 55 -3.41 -6.76 1.54
CA VAL A 55 -2.44 -7.09 2.59
C VAL A 55 -3.16 -7.54 3.84
N GLY A 56 -2.96 -8.80 4.20
CA GLY A 56 -3.45 -9.38 5.43
C GLY A 56 -2.37 -9.38 6.52
N LEU A 57 -2.68 -8.90 7.72
CA LEU A 57 -1.80 -8.94 8.88
C LEU A 57 -2.46 -9.73 10.01
N LYS A 58 -1.75 -10.71 10.55
CA LYS A 58 -2.20 -11.48 11.71
C LYS A 58 -1.04 -11.67 12.69
N ASN A 59 -1.29 -11.50 13.98
CA ASN A 59 -0.28 -11.87 14.95
C ASN A 59 -0.12 -13.40 15.04
N LYS A 60 1.10 -13.86 15.30
CA LYS A 60 1.49 -15.26 15.48
C LYS A 60 2.48 -15.40 16.62
N GLY A 61 2.72 -16.65 17.02
CA GLY A 61 3.67 -16.98 18.07
C GLY A 61 3.09 -16.80 19.48
N MET A 62 3.95 -16.74 20.49
CA MET A 62 3.55 -16.67 21.91
C MET A 62 2.68 -15.45 22.23
N LEU A 63 2.87 -14.33 21.52
CA LEU A 63 2.09 -13.11 21.74
C LEU A 63 0.64 -13.25 21.30
N SER A 64 0.30 -14.18 20.42
CA SER A 64 -1.09 -14.38 19.94
C SER A 64 -2.03 -14.87 21.05
N VAL A 65 -1.50 -15.49 22.08
CA VAL A 65 -2.27 -15.94 23.27
C VAL A 65 -2.68 -14.74 24.14
N LEU A 66 -1.82 -13.73 24.27
CA LEU A 66 -2.01 -12.57 25.12
C LEU A 66 -2.71 -11.41 24.42
N PHE A 67 -2.50 -11.30 23.13
CA PHE A 67 -2.96 -10.16 22.32
C PHE A 67 -3.40 -10.63 20.94
N SER A 68 -4.63 -10.33 20.55
CA SER A 68 -5.11 -10.59 19.20
C SER A 68 -5.01 -9.31 18.35
N PHE A 69 -4.41 -9.45 17.16
CA PHE A 69 -4.42 -8.42 16.12
C PHE A 69 -4.70 -9.04 14.77
N VAL A 70 -5.69 -8.49 14.09
CA VAL A 70 -5.97 -8.79 12.68
C VAL A 70 -6.12 -7.47 11.95
N GLY A 71 -5.43 -7.33 10.83
CA GLY A 71 -5.53 -6.17 9.95
C GLY A 71 -5.70 -6.61 8.50
N ASN A 72 -6.65 -6.02 7.80
CA ASN A 72 -6.83 -6.16 6.36
C ASN A 72 -6.72 -4.78 5.73
N TYR A 73 -5.91 -4.70 4.72
CA TYR A 73 -5.64 -3.47 3.98
C TYR A 73 -5.82 -3.78 2.51
N SER A 74 -6.51 -2.92 1.79
CA SER A 74 -6.67 -3.09 0.35
C SER A 74 -6.62 -1.76 -0.37
N VAL A 75 -6.12 -1.77 -1.59
CA VAL A 75 -6.18 -0.65 -2.51
C VAL A 75 -6.53 -1.11 -3.90
N ARG A 76 -7.26 -0.29 -4.61
CA ARG A 76 -7.44 -0.36 -6.05
C ARG A 76 -6.99 0.93 -6.68
N GLY A 77 -6.46 0.84 -7.89
CA GLY A 77 -5.99 2.02 -8.57
C GLY A 77 -5.70 1.78 -10.04
N ARG A 78 -5.14 2.80 -10.65
CA ARG A 78 -4.76 2.80 -12.08
C ARG A 78 -3.25 2.97 -12.21
N ILE A 79 -2.71 2.46 -13.30
CA ILE A 79 -1.34 2.70 -13.74
C ILE A 79 -1.42 3.65 -14.94
N ILE A 80 -0.93 4.87 -14.75
CA ILE A 80 -0.94 5.93 -15.78
C ILE A 80 0.52 6.27 -16.08
N GLU A 81 0.96 6.05 -17.31
CA GLU A 81 2.35 6.28 -17.72
C GLU A 81 3.36 5.59 -16.77
N GLY A 82 3.07 4.35 -16.38
CA GLY A 82 3.90 3.57 -15.47
C GLY A 82 3.85 4.00 -13.99
N ARG A 83 3.02 4.97 -13.63
CA ARG A 83 2.85 5.48 -12.26
C ARG A 83 1.60 4.91 -11.60
N PHE A 84 1.73 4.40 -10.39
CA PHE A 84 0.61 3.93 -9.58
C PHE A 84 -0.19 5.12 -9.02
N VAL A 85 -1.50 5.15 -9.29
CA VAL A 85 -2.44 6.19 -8.84
C VAL A 85 -3.60 5.53 -8.10
N SER A 86 -3.77 5.86 -6.82
CA SER A 86 -4.88 5.33 -5.99
C SER A 86 -6.24 5.76 -6.52
N THR A 87 -7.23 4.87 -6.42
CA THR A 87 -8.66 5.23 -6.54
C THR A 87 -9.39 5.00 -5.24
N ASP A 88 -9.23 3.85 -4.61
CA ASP A 88 -9.91 3.49 -3.38
C ASP A 88 -8.96 2.71 -2.47
N TYR A 89 -8.89 3.12 -1.22
CA TYR A 89 -8.14 2.46 -0.17
C TYR A 89 -9.06 2.11 0.99
N SER A 90 -8.90 0.94 1.53
CA SER A 90 -9.55 0.53 2.77
C SER A 90 -8.55 -0.11 3.73
N GLN A 91 -8.77 0.16 4.99
CA GLN A 91 -8.04 -0.43 6.10
C GLN A 91 -9.03 -0.82 7.18
N ALA A 92 -9.00 -2.08 7.59
CA ALA A 92 -9.77 -2.57 8.72
C ALA A 92 -8.84 -3.33 9.66
N TRP A 93 -8.78 -2.93 10.93
CA TRP A 93 -8.03 -3.68 11.92
C TRP A 93 -8.79 -3.85 13.23
N LYS A 94 -8.53 -4.96 13.88
CA LYS A 94 -9.17 -5.34 15.15
C LYS A 94 -8.12 -5.88 16.12
N THR A 95 -8.27 -5.48 17.39
CA THR A 95 -7.56 -6.06 18.54
C THR A 95 -8.60 -6.58 19.54
N ASN A 96 -8.16 -7.18 20.64
CA ASN A 96 -9.07 -7.57 21.74
C ASN A 96 -9.90 -6.40 22.27
N LYS A 97 -9.40 -5.16 22.16
CA LYS A 97 -10.00 -3.97 22.79
C LYS A 97 -10.54 -2.93 21.81
N LYS A 98 -10.10 -2.93 20.55
CA LYS A 98 -10.40 -1.85 19.60
C LYS A 98 -10.60 -2.41 18.19
N LYS A 99 -11.52 -1.77 17.48
CA LYS A 99 -11.71 -1.93 16.03
C LYS A 99 -11.65 -0.56 15.38
N ARG A 100 -11.04 -0.48 14.18
CA ARG A 100 -11.04 0.73 13.37
C ARG A 100 -11.10 0.36 11.90
N ASP A 101 -11.95 1.08 11.19
CA ASP A 101 -12.04 1.01 9.75
C ASP A 101 -11.73 2.40 9.18
N VAL A 102 -10.98 2.46 8.08
CA VAL A 102 -10.65 3.68 7.33
C VAL A 102 -10.93 3.42 5.87
N GLY A 103 -11.60 4.34 5.21
CA GLY A 103 -11.78 4.37 3.76
C GLY A 103 -11.34 5.70 3.20
N ILE A 104 -10.55 5.69 2.11
CA ILE A 104 -10.12 6.89 1.41
C ILE A 104 -10.42 6.70 -0.07
N SER A 105 -11.12 7.64 -0.68
CA SER A 105 -11.31 7.67 -2.13
C SER A 105 -10.52 8.81 -2.76
N PHE A 106 -10.01 8.55 -3.96
CA PHE A 106 -9.16 9.47 -4.71
C PHE A 106 -9.74 9.67 -6.11
N ARG A 107 -9.51 10.83 -6.69
CA ARG A 107 -9.76 11.13 -8.11
C ARG A 107 -8.64 12.00 -8.64
N ASP A 108 -8.01 11.55 -9.73
CA ASP A 108 -6.95 12.28 -10.43
C ASP A 108 -5.82 12.79 -9.49
N GLY A 109 -5.37 11.88 -8.56
CA GLY A 109 -4.32 12.17 -7.59
C GLY A 109 -4.74 13.06 -6.42
N ARG A 110 -6.03 13.39 -6.27
CA ARG A 110 -6.57 14.19 -5.15
C ARG A 110 -7.41 13.34 -4.21
N VAL A 111 -7.35 13.65 -2.94
CA VAL A 111 -8.21 13.03 -1.92
C VAL A 111 -9.62 13.61 -2.05
N LEU A 112 -10.60 12.76 -2.36
CA LEU A 112 -12.01 13.17 -2.45
C LEU A 112 -12.74 13.03 -1.12
N ASN A 113 -12.52 11.90 -0.45
CA ASN A 113 -13.26 11.56 0.76
C ASN A 113 -12.39 10.75 1.70
N LEU A 114 -12.61 10.96 3.00
CA LEU A 114 -12.01 10.22 4.09
C LEU A 114 -13.09 9.83 5.09
N LYS A 115 -13.29 8.54 5.27
CA LYS A 115 -14.24 7.97 6.21
C LYS A 115 -13.52 7.15 7.29
N GLN A 116 -13.91 7.31 8.55
CA GLN A 116 -13.39 6.52 9.67
C GLN A 116 -14.50 5.97 10.53
N ILE A 117 -14.30 4.75 11.06
CA ILE A 117 -15.17 4.11 12.04
C ILE A 117 -14.29 3.58 13.19
N PRO A 118 -14.49 4.03 14.44
CA PRO A 118 -15.40 5.10 14.87
C PRO A 118 -15.01 6.45 14.25
N LYS A 119 -16.01 7.30 14.05
CA LYS A 119 -15.82 8.67 13.54
C LYS A 119 -14.98 9.47 14.54
N GLU A 120 -14.10 10.32 14.04
CA GLU A 120 -13.37 11.27 14.88
C GLU A 120 -14.34 12.39 15.35
N ASN A 121 -14.18 12.80 16.59
CA ASN A 121 -15.04 13.84 17.18
C ASN A 121 -14.61 15.27 16.83
N GLU A 122 -13.37 15.41 16.34
CA GLU A 122 -12.80 16.70 15.99
C GLU A 122 -12.94 17.00 14.50
N LEU A 123 -12.80 18.27 14.16
CA LEU A 123 -12.76 18.73 12.79
C LEU A 123 -11.39 18.41 12.16
N LEU A 124 -11.40 18.16 10.87
CA LEU A 124 -10.18 18.08 10.09
C LEU A 124 -9.42 19.42 10.15
N ARG A 125 -8.12 19.35 10.35
CA ARG A 125 -7.23 20.53 10.34
C ARG A 125 -6.81 20.94 8.94
N ILE A 126 -6.97 20.07 7.97
CA ILE A 126 -6.51 20.22 6.60
C ILE A 126 -7.70 20.03 5.69
N ASP A 127 -7.84 20.92 4.72
CA ASP A 127 -8.77 20.72 3.62
C ASP A 127 -8.28 19.55 2.76
N LEU A 128 -9.07 18.47 2.66
CA LEU A 128 -8.72 17.30 1.87
C LEU A 128 -8.53 17.64 0.39
N SER A 129 -9.26 18.62 -0.13
CA SER A 129 -9.14 19.05 -1.53
C SER A 129 -7.77 19.67 -1.85
N SER A 130 -7.07 20.19 -0.83
CA SER A 130 -5.70 20.71 -0.97
C SER A 130 -4.64 19.63 -1.10
N LEU A 131 -4.97 18.36 -0.77
CA LEU A 131 -4.05 17.25 -0.83
C LEU A 131 -3.94 16.70 -2.26
N ALA A 132 -3.06 17.32 -3.05
CA ALA A 132 -2.72 16.87 -4.39
C ALA A 132 -1.50 15.94 -4.38
N ASP A 133 -1.51 14.92 -5.24
CA ASP A 133 -0.45 13.91 -5.41
C ASP A 133 -0.23 13.00 -4.18
N TYR A 134 -1.19 12.98 -3.26
CA TYR A 134 -1.18 12.04 -2.16
C TYR A 134 -1.68 10.66 -2.60
N SER A 135 -1.09 9.63 -2.00
CA SER A 135 -1.50 8.24 -2.15
C SER A 135 -1.77 7.62 -0.78
N ASP A 136 -2.52 6.54 -0.75
CA ASP A 136 -2.62 5.68 0.42
C ASP A 136 -1.27 4.97 0.71
N PRO A 137 -1.11 4.34 1.90
CA PRO A 137 0.16 3.70 2.28
C PRO A 137 0.60 2.56 1.37
N LEU A 138 -0.34 1.77 0.82
CA LEU A 138 -0.02 0.63 -0.05
C LEU A 138 0.44 1.12 -1.42
N THR A 139 -0.29 2.07 -2.02
CA THR A 139 0.13 2.69 -3.28
C THR A 139 1.45 3.45 -3.13
N SER A 140 1.64 4.14 -2.01
CA SER A 140 2.92 4.78 -1.71
C SER A 140 4.05 3.76 -1.73
N PHE A 141 3.88 2.61 -1.08
CA PHE A 141 4.89 1.55 -1.09
C PHE A 141 5.12 0.97 -2.50
N LEU A 142 4.06 0.74 -3.30
CA LEU A 142 4.21 0.33 -4.71
C LEU A 142 5.00 1.35 -5.53
N LYS A 143 4.80 2.66 -5.31
CA LYS A 143 5.60 3.71 -5.95
C LYS A 143 7.09 3.59 -5.60
N LEU A 144 7.42 3.34 -4.31
CA LEU A 144 8.80 3.14 -3.88
C LEU A 144 9.42 1.89 -4.52
N LEU A 145 8.70 0.77 -4.54
CA LEU A 145 9.12 -0.45 -5.26
C LEU A 145 9.31 -0.18 -6.75
N ASN A 146 8.52 0.72 -7.32
CA ASN A 146 8.62 1.12 -8.72
C ASN A 146 9.76 2.10 -9.00
N GLY A 147 10.51 2.54 -7.98
CA GLY A 147 11.70 3.39 -8.12
C GLY A 147 11.43 4.89 -7.92
N SER A 148 10.27 5.26 -7.38
CA SER A 148 10.03 6.66 -7.02
C SER A 148 10.96 7.10 -5.90
N SER A 149 11.57 8.28 -6.02
CA SER A 149 12.42 8.87 -4.97
C SER A 149 11.63 9.42 -3.79
N GLU A 150 10.34 9.72 -3.99
CA GLU A 150 9.45 10.17 -2.93
C GLU A 150 8.00 9.70 -3.15
N SER A 151 7.23 9.65 -2.07
CA SER A 151 5.78 9.49 -2.12
C SER A 151 5.10 10.22 -0.97
N LYS A 152 4.17 11.13 -1.30
CA LYS A 152 3.29 11.78 -0.34
C LYS A 152 2.18 10.82 0.04
N THR A 153 1.99 10.59 1.33
CA THR A 153 1.13 9.54 1.86
C THR A 153 0.07 10.10 2.80
N ILE A 154 -1.16 9.60 2.68
CA ILE A 154 -2.25 9.81 3.64
C ILE A 154 -2.73 8.46 4.16
N ASP A 155 -2.68 8.25 5.49
CA ASP A 155 -3.07 6.99 6.16
C ASP A 155 -4.45 7.05 6.84
N GLY A 156 -5.22 8.11 6.58
CA GLY A 156 -6.52 8.37 7.19
C GLY A 156 -6.45 9.14 8.51
N ARG A 157 -5.32 9.22 9.17
CA ARG A 157 -5.11 10.02 10.39
C ARG A 157 -4.01 11.06 10.24
N ARG A 158 -3.13 10.86 9.28
CA ARG A 158 -1.89 11.63 9.09
C ARG A 158 -1.57 11.75 7.62
N THR A 159 -0.78 12.78 7.34
CA THR A 159 -0.04 12.89 6.10
C THR A 159 1.44 12.88 6.39
N TYR A 160 2.23 12.34 5.49
CA TYR A 160 3.70 12.34 5.54
C TYR A 160 4.28 12.09 4.15
N THR A 161 5.56 12.34 4.00
CA THR A 161 6.32 12.01 2.80
C THR A 161 7.29 10.90 3.12
N LEU A 162 7.34 9.87 2.28
CA LEU A 162 8.42 8.88 2.26
C LEU A 162 9.45 9.39 1.27
N GLU A 163 10.66 9.68 1.73
CA GLU A 163 11.74 10.29 0.96
C GLU A 163 12.94 9.37 0.92
N PHE A 164 13.46 9.10 -0.28
CA PHE A 164 14.64 8.28 -0.49
C PHE A 164 15.87 8.93 0.14
N VAL A 165 16.67 8.14 0.81
CA VAL A 165 17.90 8.61 1.48
C VAL A 165 19.11 7.85 0.99
N GLU A 166 18.99 6.53 0.83
CA GLU A 166 20.16 5.69 0.67
C GLU A 166 19.84 4.42 -0.12
N GLU A 167 20.75 4.03 -1.00
CA GLU A 167 20.75 2.74 -1.69
C GLU A 167 22.10 2.07 -1.48
N ASP A 168 22.08 0.81 -1.02
CA ASP A 168 23.22 -0.06 -0.92
C ASP A 168 22.92 -1.37 -1.61
N GLN A 169 23.60 -1.63 -2.74
CA GLN A 169 23.36 -2.77 -3.61
C GLN A 169 21.87 -2.87 -4.05
N LYS A 170 21.10 -3.80 -3.46
CA LYS A 170 19.66 -4.02 -3.71
C LYS A 170 18.77 -3.49 -2.58
N ASN A 171 19.34 -2.73 -1.66
CA ASN A 171 18.64 -2.23 -0.49
C ASN A 171 18.32 -0.76 -0.64
N LYS A 172 17.06 -0.37 -0.40
CA LYS A 172 16.60 1.03 -0.52
C LYS A 172 15.99 1.49 0.80
N LYS A 173 16.43 2.66 1.26
CA LYS A 173 15.97 3.28 2.51
C LYS A 173 15.21 4.56 2.23
N TYR A 174 14.05 4.67 2.86
CA TYR A 174 13.20 5.85 2.83
C TYR A 174 12.88 6.30 4.25
N VAL A 175 12.94 7.59 4.49
CA VAL A 175 12.62 8.21 5.78
C VAL A 175 11.31 8.96 5.73
N VAL A 176 10.67 9.09 6.89
CA VAL A 176 9.44 9.85 7.04
C VAL A 176 9.75 11.32 7.27
N LYS A 177 9.26 12.18 6.37
CA LYS A 177 9.35 13.64 6.42
C LYS A 177 7.96 14.28 6.42
N ASN A 178 7.90 15.57 6.64
CA ASN A 178 6.70 16.41 6.45
C ASN A 178 5.44 15.84 7.14
N PHE A 179 5.63 15.29 8.34
CA PHE A 179 4.57 14.66 9.11
C PHE A 179 3.56 15.70 9.61
N SER A 180 2.27 15.44 9.38
CA SER A 180 1.16 16.24 9.91
C SER A 180 0.00 15.36 10.35
N ASN A 181 -0.64 15.70 11.46
CA ASN A 181 -1.89 15.07 11.88
C ASN A 181 -3.08 15.72 11.18
N LEU A 182 -4.02 14.90 10.73
CA LEU A 182 -5.30 15.37 10.18
C LEU A 182 -6.26 15.85 11.27
N TRP A 183 -6.08 15.38 12.51
CA TRP A 183 -6.96 15.63 13.66
C TRP A 183 -6.16 16.21 14.82
N ALA A 184 -6.80 17.03 15.67
CA ALA A 184 -6.12 17.83 16.68
C ALA A 184 -5.42 16.99 17.77
N ASP A 185 -6.08 15.95 18.26
CA ASP A 185 -5.69 15.16 19.43
C ASP A 185 -4.73 14.01 19.13
N HIS A 186 -4.39 13.79 17.86
CA HIS A 186 -3.55 12.66 17.49
C HIS A 186 -2.11 12.83 17.94
N LYS A 187 -1.59 11.80 18.61
CA LYS A 187 -0.18 11.72 18.98
C LYS A 187 0.69 11.60 17.73
N ARG A 188 1.92 12.11 17.83
CA ARG A 188 2.93 12.02 16.78
C ARG A 188 3.08 10.58 16.27
N ASN A 189 3.31 10.46 14.98
CA ASN A 189 3.63 9.18 14.35
C ASN A 189 4.86 8.54 14.98
N GLY A 190 4.86 7.22 15.03
CA GLY A 190 6.05 6.46 15.39
C GLY A 190 6.78 5.85 14.20
N LEU A 191 6.26 5.97 12.97
CA LEU A 191 6.96 5.51 11.76
C LEU A 191 8.15 6.44 11.48
N GLU A 192 9.34 5.88 11.40
CA GLU A 192 10.61 6.60 11.24
C GLU A 192 11.19 6.40 9.86
N TYR A 193 11.27 5.14 9.42
CA TYR A 193 11.79 4.77 8.11
C TYR A 193 11.25 3.43 7.64
N ILE A 194 11.34 3.23 6.35
CA ILE A 194 11.14 1.95 5.67
C ILE A 194 12.42 1.64 4.90
N TYR A 195 12.93 0.43 5.07
CA TYR A 195 14.06 -0.09 4.33
C TYR A 195 13.63 -1.42 3.73
N PHE A 196 13.87 -1.64 2.45
CA PHE A 196 13.54 -2.92 1.82
C PHE A 196 14.66 -3.39 0.93
N LYS A 197 14.78 -4.71 0.82
CA LYS A 197 15.67 -5.40 -0.10
C LYS A 197 14.85 -5.92 -1.27
N GLU A 198 15.29 -5.59 -2.48
CA GLU A 198 14.66 -6.12 -3.68
C GLU A 198 14.71 -7.64 -3.70
N GLY A 199 13.62 -8.27 -4.15
CA GLY A 199 13.52 -9.70 -4.39
C GLY A 199 13.81 -10.04 -5.85
N ASP A 200 13.54 -11.28 -6.23
CA ASP A 200 13.60 -11.74 -7.62
C ASP A 200 12.53 -11.06 -8.49
N ASN A 201 11.46 -10.64 -7.84
CA ASN A 201 10.40 -9.85 -8.45
C ASN A 201 10.37 -8.45 -7.83
N LYS A 202 10.31 -7.42 -8.68
CA LYS A 202 10.28 -6.01 -8.29
C LYS A 202 9.23 -5.68 -7.24
N PHE A 203 8.04 -6.28 -7.32
CA PHE A 203 6.92 -5.99 -6.43
C PHE A 203 6.81 -6.95 -5.23
N VAL A 204 7.78 -7.85 -5.06
CA VAL A 204 7.87 -8.77 -3.94
C VAL A 204 9.26 -8.63 -3.30
N PRO A 205 9.45 -7.67 -2.39
CA PRO A 205 10.74 -7.51 -1.72
C PRO A 205 11.09 -8.74 -0.90
N SER A 206 12.36 -9.14 -0.90
CA SER A 206 12.82 -10.29 -0.11
C SER A 206 12.80 -10.03 1.40
N SER A 207 12.91 -8.76 1.80
CA SER A 207 12.73 -8.31 3.18
C SER A 207 12.31 -6.84 3.24
N ILE A 208 11.58 -6.50 4.32
CA ILE A 208 11.20 -5.13 4.64
C ILE A 208 11.57 -4.89 6.12
N LEU A 209 12.25 -3.80 6.40
CA LEU A 209 12.57 -3.35 7.75
C LEU A 209 11.82 -2.05 8.02
N ILE A 210 11.13 -1.99 9.14
CA ILE A 210 10.36 -0.80 9.54
C ILE A 210 10.86 -0.32 10.90
N GLY A 211 11.37 0.91 10.93
CA GLY A 211 11.64 1.64 12.16
C GLY A 211 10.36 2.26 12.69
N PHE A 212 9.94 1.86 13.89
CA PHE A 212 8.72 2.36 14.50
C PHE A 212 8.89 2.53 16.00
N LYS A 213 8.84 3.77 16.50
CA LYS A 213 9.02 4.15 17.93
C LYS A 213 10.29 3.55 18.54
N GLY A 214 11.43 3.72 17.84
CA GLY A 214 12.72 3.19 18.25
C GLY A 214 12.85 1.67 18.23
N ARG A 215 11.85 0.96 17.67
CA ARG A 215 11.88 -0.51 17.49
C ARG A 215 12.02 -0.87 16.03
N LEU A 216 12.74 -1.96 15.79
CA LEU A 216 12.91 -2.53 14.46
C LEU A 216 11.96 -3.71 14.26
N PHE A 217 11.12 -3.61 13.25
CA PHE A 217 10.30 -4.71 12.75
C PHE A 217 10.93 -5.26 11.47
N LYS A 218 11.20 -6.56 11.46
CA LYS A 218 11.74 -7.28 10.30
C LYS A 218 10.63 -8.12 9.69
N ILE A 219 10.33 -7.86 8.44
CA ILE A 219 9.33 -8.57 7.64
C ILE A 219 10.13 -9.34 6.60
N LEU A 220 10.18 -10.65 6.73
CA LEU A 220 11.05 -11.55 5.96
C LEU A 220 10.17 -12.52 5.19
N ILE A 221 10.46 -12.73 3.92
CA ILE A 221 9.74 -13.71 3.10
C ILE A 221 9.79 -15.09 3.76
N ASP A 222 8.65 -15.82 3.69
CA ASP A 222 8.50 -17.14 4.37
C ASP A 222 9.10 -18.27 3.53
#